data_caf2ebb42963301df7c32813d87757af
#
_entry.id   caf2ebb42963301df7c32813d87757af
#
_cell.length_a   1.000
_cell.length_b   1.000
_cell.length_c   1.000
_cell.angle_alpha   90.00
_cell.angle_beta   90.00
_cell.angle_gamma   90.00
#
_symmetry.space_group_name_H-M   'P 1'
#
loop_
_entity.id
_entity.type
_entity.pdbx_description
1 polymer ?
#
loop_
_entity_poly.entity_id
_entity_poly.type
_entity_poly.pdbx_seq_one_letter_code
_entity_poly.pdbx_strand_id
1 'polypeptide(L)'
;MERCGHTEAGETFASSKVRVPYNLYVRFSKPGSWNGGLPPRVHELLGTLSNQEYNHISSLTGNERGEFVVRKYREQLKLVMGSDGTSPPRSYHAEILNKEKDRVHYHMVYLTRHHKGIVKFAESSEKVDLLQRVVRIQKKMNASSQGGLFSAEEEAKHQDDNNRVGIKEVKNYWLDQLTGIPTKYDEVRLAAMLEKTGWLIRDFQAAFAELLSEGKVENIDAVVQRRKRPVHFDKGELLRRCI
;
A
#
# COMPACT_ATOMS: atom_id res chain seq x y z
N MET A 1 57.37 -13.48 -13.12
CA MET A 1 56.33 -12.61 -13.73
C MET A 1 55.00 -13.35 -13.65
N GLU A 2 54.32 -13.19 -12.54
CA GLU A 2 52.99 -13.79 -12.31
C GLU A 2 51.96 -12.68 -12.38
N ARG A 3 50.97 -12.85 -13.26
CA ARG A 3 49.84 -11.92 -13.41
C ARG A 3 48.74 -12.32 -12.44
N CYS A 4 48.41 -11.46 -11.47
CA CYS A 4 47.21 -11.54 -10.68
C CYS A 4 46.00 -11.23 -11.54
N GLY A 5 45.10 -12.21 -11.69
CA GLY A 5 43.79 -12.03 -12.27
C GLY A 5 42.81 -11.51 -11.20
N HIS A 6 42.28 -10.31 -11.38
CA HIS A 6 41.12 -9.83 -10.64
C HIS A 6 39.86 -10.45 -11.25
N THR A 7 39.19 -11.29 -10.49
CA THR A 7 37.81 -11.73 -10.77
C THR A 7 36.84 -10.75 -10.09
N GLU A 8 36.27 -9.89 -10.87
CA GLU A 8 35.11 -9.09 -10.43
C GLU A 8 33.91 -10.02 -10.29
N ALA A 9 33.46 -10.24 -9.06
CA ALA A 9 32.19 -10.89 -8.78
C ALA A 9 31.05 -9.87 -9.03
N GLY A 10 30.43 -9.94 -10.19
CA GLY A 10 29.24 -9.21 -10.52
C GLY A 10 28.07 -9.73 -9.70
N GLU A 11 27.66 -8.98 -8.66
CA GLU A 11 26.40 -9.22 -7.95
C GLU A 11 25.23 -8.87 -8.87
N THR A 12 24.64 -9.88 -9.48
CA THR A 12 23.37 -9.78 -10.19
C THR A 12 22.24 -9.67 -9.17
N PHE A 13 21.75 -8.47 -8.92
CA PHE A 13 20.49 -8.23 -8.23
C PHE A 13 19.34 -8.80 -9.07
N ALA A 14 18.95 -10.03 -8.80
CA ALA A 14 17.73 -10.62 -9.35
C ALA A 14 16.50 -9.98 -8.68
N SER A 15 16.03 -8.87 -9.22
CA SER A 15 14.70 -8.31 -8.89
C SER A 15 13.65 -9.21 -9.53
N SER A 16 13.17 -10.21 -8.80
CA SER A 16 12.06 -11.05 -9.23
C SER A 16 10.75 -10.26 -9.19
N LYS A 17 10.40 -9.64 -10.31
CA LYS A 17 9.08 -9.05 -10.54
C LYS A 17 8.08 -10.18 -10.73
N VAL A 18 7.43 -10.61 -9.66
CA VAL A 18 6.31 -11.55 -9.76
C VAL A 18 5.10 -10.79 -10.28
N ARG A 19 4.74 -11.02 -11.54
CA ARG A 19 3.49 -10.51 -12.12
C ARG A 19 2.35 -11.42 -11.70
N VAL A 20 1.37 -10.91 -10.96
CA VAL A 20 0.12 -11.62 -10.72
C VAL A 20 -0.63 -11.73 -12.05
N PRO A 21 -1.02 -12.93 -12.50
CA PRO A 21 -1.69 -13.08 -13.79
C PRO A 21 -2.98 -12.27 -13.84
N TYR A 22 -3.15 -11.50 -14.90
CA TYR A 22 -4.30 -10.62 -15.19
C TYR A 22 -5.67 -11.25 -14.96
N ASN A 23 -5.78 -12.54 -15.18
CA ASN A 23 -7.04 -13.28 -15.17
C ASN A 23 -7.58 -13.64 -13.78
N LEU A 24 -6.79 -13.52 -12.75
CA LEU A 24 -7.19 -13.96 -11.42
C LEU A 24 -8.16 -12.97 -10.78
N TYR A 25 -7.85 -11.68 -10.83
CA TYR A 25 -8.63 -10.63 -10.18
C TYR A 25 -9.97 -10.35 -10.88
N VAL A 26 -10.02 -10.37 -12.21
CA VAL A 26 -11.25 -10.12 -12.99
C VAL A 26 -12.36 -11.13 -12.68
N ARG A 27 -12.01 -12.37 -12.32
CA ARG A 27 -12.98 -13.39 -11.92
C ARG A 27 -13.52 -13.22 -10.50
N PHE A 28 -12.76 -12.58 -9.61
CA PHE A 28 -13.17 -12.35 -8.23
C PHE A 28 -14.17 -11.20 -8.08
N SER A 29 -14.16 -10.24 -8.98
CA SER A 29 -15.01 -9.05 -8.91
C SER A 29 -16.42 -9.23 -9.48
N LYS A 30 -16.79 -10.40 -9.99
CA LYS A 30 -18.17 -10.68 -10.43
C LYS A 30 -18.99 -11.23 -9.26
N PRO A 31 -19.94 -10.46 -8.71
CA PRO A 31 -20.90 -11.01 -7.78
C PRO A 31 -21.77 -12.05 -8.50
N GLY A 32 -21.91 -13.22 -7.96
CA GLY A 32 -22.92 -14.19 -8.38
C GLY A 32 -22.48 -15.51 -9.01
N SER A 33 -21.17 -15.77 -9.24
CA SER A 33 -20.75 -17.02 -9.92
C SER A 33 -20.07 -18.06 -9.03
N TRP A 34 -20.19 -17.96 -7.71
CA TRP A 34 -19.47 -18.83 -6.78
C TRP A 34 -20.31 -19.97 -6.18
N ASN A 35 -21.42 -20.32 -6.85
CA ASN A 35 -22.33 -21.39 -6.41
C ASN A 35 -21.69 -22.79 -6.35
N GLY A 36 -20.42 -22.94 -6.66
CA GLY A 36 -19.69 -24.20 -6.69
C GLY A 36 -18.31 -24.21 -6.02
N GLY A 37 -17.95 -23.17 -5.24
CA GLY A 37 -16.64 -23.11 -4.56
C GLY A 37 -15.63 -22.17 -5.21
N LEU A 38 -14.47 -22.01 -4.56
CA LEU A 38 -13.36 -21.20 -5.07
C LEU A 38 -12.84 -21.80 -6.40
N PRO A 39 -12.61 -20.98 -7.43
CA PRO A 39 -12.01 -21.47 -8.66
C PRO A 39 -10.66 -22.18 -8.40
N PRO A 40 -10.32 -23.27 -9.08
CA PRO A 40 -9.10 -24.05 -8.84
C PRO A 40 -7.82 -23.20 -8.82
N ARG A 41 -7.71 -22.23 -9.71
CA ARG A 41 -6.55 -21.29 -9.75
C ARG A 41 -6.39 -20.43 -8.49
N VAL A 42 -7.46 -20.26 -7.72
CA VAL A 42 -7.39 -19.52 -6.44
C VAL A 42 -6.77 -20.40 -5.38
N HIS A 43 -7.12 -21.69 -5.35
CA HIS A 43 -6.48 -22.66 -4.47
C HIS A 43 -4.98 -22.76 -4.74
N GLU A 44 -4.57 -22.80 -6.00
CA GLU A 44 -3.14 -22.80 -6.36
C GLU A 44 -2.39 -21.57 -5.84
N LEU A 45 -3.05 -20.41 -5.85
CA LEU A 45 -2.43 -19.15 -5.45
C LEU A 45 -2.45 -18.89 -3.95
N LEU A 46 -3.51 -19.30 -3.28
CA LEU A 46 -3.69 -19.03 -1.86
C LEU A 46 -3.17 -20.18 -0.98
N GLY A 47 -2.76 -21.30 -1.58
CA GLY A 47 -2.44 -22.51 -0.87
C GLY A 47 -3.66 -23.13 -0.21
N THR A 48 -3.46 -24.02 0.77
CA THR A 48 -4.55 -24.66 1.49
C THR A 48 -5.22 -23.66 2.43
N LEU A 49 -6.46 -23.27 2.09
CA LEU A 49 -7.29 -22.46 2.98
C LEU A 49 -8.00 -23.36 4.01
N SER A 50 -8.09 -22.91 5.24
CA SER A 50 -8.95 -23.52 6.25
C SER A 50 -10.43 -23.31 5.91
N ASN A 51 -11.31 -24.17 6.44
CA ASN A 51 -12.76 -24.01 6.27
C ASN A 51 -13.27 -22.66 6.78
N GLN A 52 -12.65 -22.11 7.84
CA GLN A 52 -13.00 -20.79 8.37
C GLN A 52 -12.65 -19.67 7.38
N GLU A 53 -11.45 -19.73 6.78
CA GLU A 53 -11.02 -18.75 5.77
C GLU A 53 -11.88 -18.84 4.51
N TYR A 54 -12.26 -20.06 4.11
CA TYR A 54 -13.16 -20.27 2.99
C TYR A 54 -14.53 -19.62 3.22
N ASN A 55 -15.14 -19.87 4.38
CA ASN A 55 -16.42 -19.28 4.75
C ASN A 55 -16.31 -17.76 4.86
N HIS A 56 -15.22 -17.27 5.42
CA HIS A 56 -14.96 -15.83 5.52
C HIS A 56 -14.87 -15.17 4.13
N ILE A 57 -14.07 -15.71 3.20
CA ILE A 57 -13.99 -15.19 1.82
C ILE A 57 -15.36 -15.17 1.16
N SER A 58 -16.17 -16.20 1.38
CA SER A 58 -17.49 -16.31 0.76
C SER A 58 -18.46 -15.25 1.27
N SER A 59 -18.31 -14.80 2.51
CA SER A 59 -19.15 -13.75 3.13
C SER A 59 -18.75 -12.32 2.74
N LEU A 60 -17.52 -12.11 2.23
CA LEU A 60 -17.00 -10.79 1.89
C LEU A 60 -17.61 -10.23 0.60
N THR A 61 -17.72 -8.90 0.54
CA THR A 61 -18.12 -8.16 -0.67
C THR A 61 -16.98 -8.07 -1.69
N GLY A 62 -17.24 -7.53 -2.88
CA GLY A 62 -16.30 -7.54 -3.99
C GLY A 62 -14.92 -6.94 -3.65
N ASN A 63 -14.87 -5.75 -3.04
CA ASN A 63 -13.62 -5.08 -2.69
C ASN A 63 -12.94 -5.73 -1.49
N GLU A 64 -13.66 -6.01 -0.42
CA GLU A 64 -13.15 -6.67 0.77
C GLU A 64 -12.58 -8.06 0.45
N ARG A 65 -13.25 -8.78 -0.45
CA ARG A 65 -12.77 -10.06 -0.98
C ARG A 65 -11.46 -9.91 -1.73
N GLY A 66 -11.34 -8.88 -2.58
CA GLY A 66 -10.10 -8.56 -3.29
C GLY A 66 -8.94 -8.31 -2.33
N GLU A 67 -9.15 -7.48 -1.33
CA GLU A 67 -8.18 -7.17 -0.28
C GLU A 67 -7.73 -8.42 0.48
N PHE A 68 -8.69 -9.27 0.88
CA PHE A 68 -8.39 -10.51 1.58
C PHE A 68 -7.51 -11.43 0.72
N VAL A 69 -7.88 -11.64 -0.56
CA VAL A 69 -7.13 -12.48 -1.49
C VAL A 69 -5.71 -11.96 -1.70
N VAL A 70 -5.55 -10.65 -1.91
CA VAL A 70 -4.22 -10.06 -2.10
C VAL A 70 -3.37 -10.20 -0.84
N ARG A 71 -3.95 -10.00 0.34
CA ARG A 71 -3.24 -10.19 1.61
C ARG A 71 -2.76 -11.64 1.76
N LYS A 72 -3.63 -12.62 1.54
CA LYS A 72 -3.27 -14.04 1.60
C LYS A 72 -2.21 -14.41 0.56
N TYR A 73 -2.33 -13.92 -0.64
CA TYR A 73 -1.33 -14.12 -1.68
C TYR A 73 0.04 -13.56 -1.28
N ARG A 74 0.07 -12.37 -0.69
CA ARG A 74 1.30 -11.77 -0.16
C ARG A 74 1.92 -12.63 0.94
N GLU A 75 1.11 -13.19 1.84
CA GLU A 75 1.56 -14.12 2.89
C GLU A 75 2.20 -15.38 2.28
N GLN A 76 1.55 -16.00 1.30
CA GLN A 76 2.10 -17.16 0.60
C GLN A 76 3.41 -16.85 -0.14
N LEU A 77 3.49 -15.72 -0.82
CA LEU A 77 4.72 -15.32 -1.48
C LEU A 77 5.88 -15.12 -0.48
N LYS A 78 5.60 -14.57 0.70
CA LYS A 78 6.60 -14.46 1.77
C LYS A 78 7.10 -15.83 2.24
N LEU A 79 6.22 -16.82 2.37
CA LEU A 79 6.58 -18.18 2.73
C LEU A 79 7.48 -18.83 1.65
N VAL A 80 7.11 -18.70 0.37
CA VAL A 80 7.90 -19.21 -0.75
C VAL A 80 9.27 -18.56 -0.84
N MET A 81 9.35 -17.25 -0.57
CA MET A 81 10.63 -16.54 -0.53
C MET A 81 11.54 -17.02 0.61
N GLY A 82 10.94 -17.60 1.64
CA GLY A 82 11.65 -18.18 2.78
C GLY A 82 12.43 -17.16 3.60
N SER A 83 13.04 -17.64 4.67
CA SER A 83 13.99 -16.85 5.48
C SER A 83 15.40 -17.31 5.14
N ASP A 84 16.25 -16.38 4.74
CA ASP A 84 17.70 -16.62 4.56
C ASP A 84 18.50 -16.40 5.86
N GLY A 85 17.80 -16.24 6.98
CA GLY A 85 18.39 -15.97 8.29
C GLY A 85 18.81 -14.52 8.54
N THR A 86 18.76 -13.64 7.53
CA THR A 86 19.19 -12.23 7.68
C THR A 86 18.04 -11.27 7.88
N SER A 87 17.04 -11.31 7.04
CA SER A 87 15.87 -10.41 7.12
C SER A 87 14.60 -11.10 6.61
N PRO A 88 13.47 -10.97 7.33
CA PRO A 88 12.22 -11.57 6.89
C PRO A 88 11.74 -10.91 5.58
N PRO A 89 11.09 -11.69 4.70
CA PRO A 89 10.47 -11.14 3.50
C PRO A 89 9.39 -10.12 3.85
N ARG A 90 9.37 -9.01 3.12
CA ARG A 90 8.39 -7.93 3.23
C ARG A 90 7.61 -7.83 1.94
N SER A 91 6.36 -7.38 2.03
CA SER A 91 5.55 -7.19 0.83
C SER A 91 4.64 -5.98 0.97
N TYR A 92 4.40 -5.32 -0.16
CA TYR A 92 3.39 -4.27 -0.29
C TYR A 92 2.65 -4.46 -1.62
N HIS A 93 1.47 -3.86 -1.76
CA HIS A 93 0.75 -3.91 -3.03
C HIS A 93 0.21 -2.53 -3.41
N ALA A 94 0.01 -2.33 -4.70
CA ALA A 94 -0.63 -1.16 -5.27
C ALA A 94 -1.80 -1.60 -6.13
N GLU A 95 -2.89 -0.85 -6.06
CA GLU A 95 -4.05 -1.03 -6.90
C GLU A 95 -3.85 -0.35 -8.25
N ILE A 96 -4.11 -1.09 -9.31
CA ILE A 96 -4.18 -0.55 -10.65
C ILE A 96 -5.63 -0.51 -11.09
N LEU A 97 -6.14 0.69 -11.25
CA LEU A 97 -7.54 0.93 -11.54
C LEU A 97 -7.88 0.61 -13.00
N ASN A 98 -9.11 0.17 -13.23
CA ASN A 98 -9.60 -0.01 -14.58
C ASN A 98 -9.73 1.36 -15.27
N LYS A 99 -9.33 1.40 -16.56
CA LYS A 99 -9.31 2.63 -17.35
C LYS A 99 -10.70 3.25 -17.57
N GLU A 100 -11.73 2.41 -17.56
CA GLU A 100 -13.09 2.82 -17.96
C GLU A 100 -14.12 2.67 -16.85
N LYS A 101 -13.89 1.75 -15.92
CA LYS A 101 -14.83 1.41 -14.85
C LYS A 101 -14.23 1.79 -13.50
N ASP A 102 -15.08 2.20 -12.57
CA ASP A 102 -14.66 2.53 -11.22
C ASP A 102 -14.47 1.26 -10.39
N ARG A 103 -13.41 0.52 -10.72
CA ARG A 103 -13.01 -0.71 -10.04
C ARG A 103 -11.53 -0.96 -10.21
N VAL A 104 -10.96 -1.69 -9.29
CA VAL A 104 -9.59 -2.19 -9.42
C VAL A 104 -9.51 -3.18 -10.60
N HIS A 105 -8.50 -3.03 -11.44
CA HIS A 105 -8.22 -3.91 -12.58
C HIS A 105 -7.33 -5.07 -12.15
N TYR A 106 -6.25 -4.76 -11.44
CA TYR A 106 -5.35 -5.73 -10.83
C TYR A 106 -4.54 -5.09 -9.69
N HIS A 107 -3.98 -5.93 -8.84
CA HIS A 107 -3.03 -5.52 -7.81
C HIS A 107 -1.61 -5.84 -8.26
N MET A 108 -0.72 -4.89 -8.12
CA MET A 108 0.71 -5.09 -8.30
C MET A 108 1.35 -5.40 -6.96
N VAL A 109 1.79 -6.63 -6.76
CA VAL A 109 2.46 -7.06 -5.53
C VAL A 109 3.97 -6.91 -5.68
N TYR A 110 4.60 -6.28 -4.70
CA TYR A 110 6.04 -6.12 -4.60
C TYR A 110 6.57 -6.88 -3.38
N LEU A 111 7.64 -7.65 -3.60
CA LEU A 111 8.36 -8.39 -2.57
C LEU A 111 9.79 -7.88 -2.45
N THR A 112 10.28 -7.79 -1.20
CA THR A 112 11.65 -7.40 -0.89
C THR A 112 12.01 -7.87 0.52
N ARG A 113 13.31 -7.91 0.84
CA ARG A 113 13.78 -8.09 2.22
C ARG A 113 14.13 -6.75 2.89
N HIS A 114 14.22 -5.68 2.12
CA HIS A 114 14.67 -4.39 2.60
C HIS A 114 13.51 -3.40 2.82
N HIS A 115 13.43 -2.81 4.02
CA HIS A 115 12.37 -1.85 4.37
C HIS A 115 12.31 -0.64 3.40
N LYS A 116 13.48 -0.12 2.97
CA LYS A 116 13.52 0.97 1.98
C LYS A 116 12.86 0.61 0.65
N GLY A 117 12.91 -0.67 0.25
CA GLY A 117 12.20 -1.14 -0.94
C GLY A 117 10.70 -0.96 -0.82
N ILE A 118 10.12 -1.27 0.35
CA ILE A 118 8.69 -1.05 0.64
C ILE A 118 8.34 0.44 0.57
N VAL A 119 9.12 1.30 1.22
CA VAL A 119 8.88 2.75 1.23
C VAL A 119 8.96 3.32 -0.18
N LYS A 120 9.99 2.98 -0.95
CA LYS A 120 10.16 3.45 -2.33
C LYS A 120 9.07 2.96 -3.28
N PHE A 121 8.62 1.71 -3.11
CA PHE A 121 7.50 1.20 -3.88
C PHE A 121 6.20 1.92 -3.51
N ALA A 122 5.94 2.18 -2.21
CA ALA A 122 4.79 2.94 -1.77
C ALA A 122 4.79 4.39 -2.30
N GLU A 123 5.92 5.10 -2.24
CA GLU A 123 6.08 6.43 -2.85
C GLU A 123 5.77 6.44 -4.36
N SER A 124 6.21 5.40 -5.07
CA SER A 124 5.92 5.25 -6.50
C SER A 124 4.45 4.93 -6.76
N SER A 125 3.85 4.12 -5.89
CA SER A 125 2.42 3.76 -5.95
C SER A 125 1.53 4.97 -5.76
N GLU A 126 1.86 5.89 -4.86
CA GLU A 126 1.12 7.16 -4.68
C GLU A 126 1.12 8.02 -5.95
N LYS A 127 2.25 8.09 -6.65
CA LYS A 127 2.35 8.83 -7.92
C LYS A 127 1.50 8.17 -9.01
N VAL A 128 1.53 6.84 -9.07
CA VAL A 128 0.72 6.07 -10.03
C VAL A 128 -0.77 6.23 -9.73
N ASP A 129 -1.16 6.19 -8.47
CA ASP A 129 -2.55 6.38 -8.04
C ASP A 129 -3.08 7.76 -8.45
N LEU A 130 -2.32 8.83 -8.18
CA LEU A 130 -2.69 10.17 -8.62
C LEU A 130 -2.80 10.26 -10.16
N LEU A 131 -1.83 9.71 -10.89
CA LEU A 131 -1.83 9.72 -12.35
C LEU A 131 -3.05 8.98 -12.93
N GLN A 132 -3.40 7.83 -12.37
CA GLN A 132 -4.58 7.08 -12.79
C GLN A 132 -5.88 7.89 -12.61
N ARG A 133 -6.01 8.64 -11.52
CA ARG A 133 -7.15 9.52 -11.26
C ARG A 133 -7.21 10.68 -12.26
N VAL A 134 -6.07 11.36 -12.48
CA VAL A 134 -5.98 12.44 -13.47
C VAL A 134 -6.40 11.97 -14.85
N VAL A 135 -5.90 10.84 -15.32
CA VAL A 135 -6.25 10.28 -16.63
C VAL A 135 -7.75 9.94 -16.73
N ARG A 136 -8.35 9.43 -15.65
CA ARG A 136 -9.80 9.10 -15.64
C ARG A 136 -10.66 10.36 -15.66
N ILE A 137 -10.29 11.39 -14.90
CA ILE A 137 -10.99 12.67 -14.87
C ILE A 137 -10.87 13.35 -16.23
N GLN A 138 -9.67 13.41 -16.79
CA GLN A 138 -9.45 13.98 -18.13
C GLN A 138 -10.31 13.30 -19.18
N LYS A 139 -10.43 11.96 -19.12
CA LYS A 139 -11.30 11.22 -20.03
C LYS A 139 -12.78 11.59 -19.84
N LYS A 140 -13.24 11.75 -18.61
CA LYS A 140 -14.61 12.18 -18.28
C LYS A 140 -14.87 13.60 -18.78
N MET A 141 -13.93 14.53 -18.57
CA MET A 141 -14.02 15.91 -19.02
C MET A 141 -14.08 15.99 -20.54
N ASN A 142 -13.26 15.20 -21.26
CA ASN A 142 -13.27 15.16 -22.72
C ASN A 142 -14.57 14.54 -23.31
N ALA A 143 -15.25 13.70 -22.55
CA ALA A 143 -16.53 13.10 -22.97
C ALA A 143 -17.73 13.99 -22.65
N SER A 144 -17.60 14.94 -21.72
CA SER A 144 -18.64 15.92 -21.39
C SER A 144 -18.38 17.19 -22.21
N SER A 145 -19.39 17.70 -22.90
CA SER A 145 -19.32 18.97 -23.66
C SER A 145 -19.18 20.21 -22.76
N GLN A 146 -19.22 20.04 -21.45
CA GLN A 146 -19.01 21.11 -20.46
C GLN A 146 -17.56 21.10 -20.03
N GLY A 147 -16.82 22.14 -20.40
CA GLY A 147 -15.49 22.40 -19.85
C GLY A 147 -15.56 22.52 -18.32
N GLY A 148 -14.78 21.68 -17.63
CA GLY A 148 -14.70 21.76 -16.17
C GLY A 148 -14.07 23.10 -15.73
N LEU A 149 -14.52 23.59 -14.57
CA LEU A 149 -14.03 24.84 -13.96
C LEU A 149 -12.57 24.68 -13.47
N PHE A 150 -12.14 23.44 -13.21
CA PHE A 150 -10.83 23.06 -12.68
C PHE A 150 -10.08 22.18 -13.68
N SER A 151 -8.75 22.16 -13.57
CA SER A 151 -7.93 21.21 -14.30
C SER A 151 -8.17 19.78 -13.79
N ALA A 152 -7.90 18.77 -14.63
CA ALA A 152 -8.03 17.38 -14.21
C ALA A 152 -7.13 17.02 -13.00
N GLU A 153 -6.01 17.71 -12.82
CA GLU A 153 -5.11 17.52 -11.68
C GLU A 153 -5.70 18.09 -10.39
N GLU A 154 -6.31 19.27 -10.44
CA GLU A 154 -6.97 19.91 -9.30
C GLU A 154 -8.16 19.08 -8.85
N GLU A 155 -8.99 18.65 -9.79
CA GLU A 155 -10.13 17.78 -9.52
C GLU A 155 -9.69 16.43 -8.94
N ALA A 156 -8.60 15.83 -9.45
CA ALA A 156 -8.06 14.59 -8.91
C ALA A 156 -7.57 14.71 -7.47
N LYS A 157 -6.96 15.83 -7.12
CA LYS A 157 -6.55 16.13 -5.74
C LYS A 157 -7.77 16.33 -4.84
N HIS A 158 -8.76 17.06 -5.29
CA HIS A 158 -9.98 17.31 -4.52
C HIS A 158 -10.79 16.02 -4.28
N GLN A 159 -10.91 15.15 -5.29
CA GLN A 159 -11.58 13.85 -5.15
C GLN A 159 -10.79 12.92 -4.21
N ASP A 160 -9.47 13.01 -4.17
CA ASP A 160 -8.64 12.25 -3.25
C ASP A 160 -8.95 12.59 -1.79
N ASP A 161 -9.12 13.86 -1.47
CA ASP A 161 -9.46 14.31 -0.12
C ASP A 161 -10.85 13.80 0.33
N ASN A 162 -11.77 13.57 -0.60
CA ASN A 162 -13.13 13.09 -0.31
C ASN A 162 -13.27 11.55 -0.26
N ASN A 163 -12.44 10.80 -0.98
CA ASN A 163 -12.58 9.35 -1.16
C ASN A 163 -11.53 8.51 -0.42
N ARG A 164 -10.79 9.09 0.50
CA ARG A 164 -9.76 8.38 1.27
C ARG A 164 -10.34 7.34 2.22
N VAL A 165 -9.54 6.33 2.51
CA VAL A 165 -9.64 5.53 3.74
C VAL A 165 -10.03 6.48 4.86
N GLY A 166 -11.09 6.15 5.58
CA GLY A 166 -11.67 7.08 6.56
C GLY A 166 -10.57 7.64 7.44
N ILE A 167 -10.28 8.94 7.31
CA ILE A 167 -9.23 9.62 8.09
C ILE A 167 -9.29 9.27 9.58
N LYS A 168 -10.51 9.00 10.08
CA LYS A 168 -10.78 8.54 11.45
C LYS A 168 -10.12 7.20 11.76
N GLU A 169 -10.10 6.27 10.81
CA GLU A 169 -9.48 4.95 10.98
C GLU A 169 -7.95 5.08 11.09
N VAL A 170 -7.34 5.91 10.24
CA VAL A 170 -5.90 6.18 10.28
C VAL A 170 -5.52 6.94 11.56
N LYS A 171 -6.37 7.87 12.02
CA LYS A 171 -6.18 8.55 13.32
C LYS A 171 -6.22 7.57 14.49
N ASN A 172 -7.20 6.67 14.51
CA ASN A 172 -7.28 5.64 15.55
C ASN A 172 -6.04 4.75 15.54
N TYR A 173 -5.59 4.34 14.35
CA TYR A 173 -4.36 3.56 14.22
C TYR A 173 -3.15 4.29 14.83
N TRP A 174 -2.98 5.59 14.57
CA TRP A 174 -1.93 6.38 15.20
C TRP A 174 -2.04 6.40 16.72
N LEU A 175 -3.25 6.63 17.24
CA LEU A 175 -3.50 6.67 18.68
C LEU A 175 -3.24 5.33 19.38
N ASP A 176 -3.44 4.21 18.65
CA ASP A 176 -3.15 2.86 19.16
C ASP A 176 -1.64 2.55 19.11
N GLN A 177 -0.91 3.14 18.15
CA GLN A 177 0.54 2.93 18.04
C GLN A 177 1.37 3.85 18.94
N LEU A 178 0.85 5.02 19.27
CA LEU A 178 1.54 6.03 20.07
C LEU A 178 1.17 5.89 21.55
N THR A 179 2.18 5.98 22.38
CA THR A 179 2.04 6.06 23.85
C THR A 179 2.47 7.44 24.36
N GLY A 180 2.30 7.72 25.64
CA GLY A 180 2.85 8.94 26.25
C GLY A 180 4.38 8.99 26.27
N ILE A 181 5.05 7.86 26.00
CA ILE A 181 6.51 7.77 25.93
C ILE A 181 6.97 8.09 24.52
N PRO A 182 7.92 9.04 24.34
CA PRO A 182 8.50 9.34 23.03
C PRO A 182 9.07 8.11 22.35
N THR A 183 8.64 7.85 21.15
CA THR A 183 9.05 6.67 20.39
C THR A 183 9.52 7.09 19.00
N LYS A 184 10.64 6.54 18.55
CA LYS A 184 11.22 6.85 17.24
C LYS A 184 10.40 6.21 16.11
N TYR A 185 10.03 7.05 15.15
CA TYR A 185 9.35 6.64 13.90
C TYR A 185 10.25 6.91 12.71
N ASP A 186 10.85 5.86 12.21
CA ASP A 186 11.77 5.84 11.07
C ASP A 186 11.20 5.07 9.88
N GLU A 187 11.98 4.94 8.81
CA GLU A 187 11.58 4.18 7.61
C GLU A 187 11.30 2.70 7.89
N VAL A 188 11.91 2.11 8.92
CA VAL A 188 11.65 0.70 9.30
C VAL A 188 10.23 0.55 9.85
N ARG A 189 9.83 1.47 10.73
CA ARG A 189 8.46 1.51 11.27
C ARG A 189 7.46 1.86 10.19
N LEU A 190 7.76 2.87 9.35
CA LEU A 190 6.90 3.21 8.22
C LEU A 190 6.66 2.00 7.33
N ALA A 191 7.71 1.26 6.95
CA ALA A 191 7.55 0.06 6.15
C ALA A 191 6.63 -0.97 6.82
N ALA A 192 6.75 -1.17 8.14
CA ALA A 192 5.87 -2.08 8.87
C ALA A 192 4.41 -1.59 8.90
N MET A 193 4.18 -0.29 9.05
CA MET A 193 2.85 0.33 8.98
C MET A 193 2.21 0.12 7.61
N LEU A 194 2.96 0.40 6.54
CA LEU A 194 2.52 0.20 5.15
C LEU A 194 2.17 -1.27 4.86
N GLU A 195 3.02 -2.21 5.29
CA GLU A 195 2.76 -3.64 5.09
C GLU A 195 1.50 -4.12 5.81
N LYS A 196 1.27 -3.62 7.03
CA LYS A 196 0.14 -4.02 7.88
C LYS A 196 -1.18 -3.48 7.37
N THR A 197 -1.20 -2.24 6.92
CA THR A 197 -2.45 -1.52 6.60
C THR A 197 -2.77 -1.49 5.12
N GLY A 198 -1.75 -1.51 4.25
CA GLY A 198 -1.91 -1.27 2.82
C GLY A 198 -2.19 0.20 2.45
N TRP A 199 -2.23 1.10 3.45
CA TRP A 199 -2.51 2.52 3.23
C TRP A 199 -1.33 3.23 2.58
N LEU A 200 -1.57 4.45 2.09
CA LEU A 200 -0.54 5.29 1.47
C LEU A 200 0.20 6.11 2.53
N ILE A 201 1.41 6.54 2.22
CA ILE A 201 2.22 7.37 3.14
C ILE A 201 1.49 8.68 3.45
N ARG A 202 0.83 9.27 2.45
CA ARG A 202 0.05 10.51 2.61
C ARG A 202 -1.12 10.37 3.59
N ASP A 203 -1.73 9.18 3.71
CA ASP A 203 -2.82 8.96 4.67
C ASP A 203 -2.31 9.06 6.11
N PHE A 204 -1.16 8.46 6.38
CA PHE A 204 -0.48 8.59 7.67
C PHE A 204 -0.10 10.04 7.97
N GLN A 205 0.44 10.76 6.97
CA GLN A 205 0.84 12.15 7.13
C GLN A 205 -0.38 13.05 7.41
N ALA A 206 -1.47 12.90 6.66
CA ALA A 206 -2.68 13.69 6.82
C ALA A 206 -3.33 13.44 8.20
N ALA A 207 -3.48 12.18 8.59
CA ALA A 207 -4.05 11.83 9.90
C ALA A 207 -3.20 12.34 11.07
N PHE A 208 -1.87 12.26 10.96
CA PHE A 208 -0.98 12.80 11.99
C PHE A 208 -1.07 14.32 12.08
N ALA A 209 -1.17 15.03 10.95
CA ALA A 209 -1.34 16.48 10.92
C ALA A 209 -2.63 16.92 11.64
N GLU A 210 -3.74 16.20 11.41
CA GLU A 210 -4.99 16.48 12.12
C GLU A 210 -4.88 16.21 13.62
N LEU A 211 -4.30 15.06 14.03
CA LEU A 211 -4.07 14.75 15.45
C LEU A 211 -3.16 15.78 16.14
N LEU A 212 -2.16 16.29 15.40
CA LEU A 212 -1.29 17.37 15.88
C LEU A 212 -2.07 18.66 16.11
N SER A 213 -2.94 19.04 15.15
CA SER A 213 -3.80 20.22 15.28
C SER A 213 -4.84 20.08 16.41
N GLU A 214 -5.27 18.86 16.72
CA GLU A 214 -6.16 18.53 17.84
C GLU A 214 -5.42 18.46 19.19
N GLY A 215 -4.10 18.61 19.21
CA GLY A 215 -3.27 18.48 20.41
C GLY A 215 -3.21 17.07 21.00
N LYS A 216 -3.58 16.04 20.23
CA LYS A 216 -3.62 14.65 20.70
C LYS A 216 -2.28 13.92 20.56
N VAL A 217 -1.41 14.41 19.69
CA VAL A 217 -0.08 13.88 19.45
C VAL A 217 0.93 15.01 19.36
N GLU A 218 2.21 14.67 19.54
CA GLU A 218 3.32 15.62 19.43
C GLU A 218 4.47 14.98 18.64
N ASN A 219 5.12 15.78 17.81
CA ASN A 219 6.41 15.48 17.22
C ASN A 219 7.48 16.31 17.94
N ILE A 220 8.26 15.65 18.80
CA ILE A 220 9.24 16.31 19.68
C ILE A 220 10.39 16.95 18.88
N ASP A 221 10.74 16.33 17.75
CA ASP A 221 11.82 16.81 16.88
C ASP A 221 11.37 17.89 15.89
N ALA A 222 10.09 18.30 15.94
CA ALA A 222 9.56 19.37 15.09
C ALA A 222 9.96 20.75 15.55
N VAL A 223 11.17 21.19 15.25
CA VAL A 223 11.72 22.50 15.65
C VAL A 223 11.14 23.68 14.85
N VAL A 224 10.58 23.44 13.66
CA VAL A 224 10.11 24.48 12.74
C VAL A 224 8.58 24.45 12.63
N GLN A 225 7.94 25.63 12.86
CA GLN A 225 6.47 25.77 12.84
C GLN A 225 5.81 25.47 11.49
N ARG A 226 6.50 25.69 10.35
CA ARG A 226 5.94 25.42 9.00
C ARG A 226 6.72 24.29 8.33
N ARG A 227 6.19 23.10 8.45
CA ARG A 227 6.76 21.90 7.81
C ARG A 227 5.86 21.45 6.66
N LYS A 228 6.47 21.03 5.54
CA LYS A 228 5.72 20.41 4.43
C LYS A 228 5.13 19.05 4.80
N ARG A 229 5.79 18.34 5.72
CA ARG A 229 5.35 17.03 6.24
C ARG A 229 5.38 17.07 7.76
N PRO A 230 4.33 16.59 8.44
CA PRO A 230 4.29 16.57 9.90
C PRO A 230 5.27 15.56 10.49
N VAL A 231 5.64 14.50 9.75
CA VAL A 231 6.62 13.49 10.16
C VAL A 231 7.65 13.25 9.07
N HIS A 232 8.93 13.27 9.41
CA HIS A 232 10.06 12.93 8.54
C HIS A 232 10.61 11.55 8.91
N PHE A 233 10.06 10.50 8.32
CA PHE A 233 10.44 9.11 8.58
C PHE A 233 11.89 8.80 8.15
N ASP A 234 12.42 9.51 7.15
CA ASP A 234 13.81 9.41 6.70
C ASP A 234 14.81 9.84 7.77
N LYS A 235 14.42 10.75 8.65
CA LYS A 235 15.23 11.22 9.78
C LYS A 235 15.00 10.40 11.05
N GLY A 236 13.86 9.75 11.17
CA GLY A 236 13.49 8.97 12.33
C GLY A 236 13.16 9.84 13.53
N GLU A 237 12.03 10.55 13.48
CA GLU A 237 11.60 11.52 14.49
C GLU A 237 10.93 10.85 15.71
N LEU A 238 11.04 11.51 16.87
CA LEU A 238 10.41 11.10 18.11
C LEU A 238 8.98 11.63 18.19
N LEU A 239 8.03 10.70 18.23
CA LEU A 239 6.61 11.00 18.31
C LEU A 239 6.04 10.46 19.62
N ARG A 240 5.04 11.16 20.19
CA ARG A 240 4.28 10.68 21.34
C ARG A 240 2.81 11.06 21.27
N ARG A 241 1.99 10.35 22.02
CA ARG A 241 0.61 10.72 22.31
C ARG A 241 0.59 11.70 23.48
N CYS A 242 -0.18 12.78 23.34
CA CYS A 242 -0.52 13.65 24.45
C CYS A 242 -1.66 13.01 25.28
N ILE A 243 -1.49 12.93 26.59
CA ILE A 243 -2.46 12.34 27.54
C ILE A 243 -3.37 13.45 28.04
#